data_7bc0eaed7813865e58beb50662c8f786
#
_entry.id   7bc0eaed7813865e58beb50662c8f786
#
_cell.length_a   1.000
_cell.length_b   1.000
_cell.length_c   1.000
_cell.angle_alpha   90.00
_cell.angle_beta   90.00
_cell.angle_gamma   90.00
#
_symmetry.space_group_name_H-M   'P 1'
#
loop_
_entity.id
_entity.type
_entity.pdbx_description
1 polymer ?
#
loop_
_entity_poly.entity_id
_entity_poly.type
_entity_poly.pdbx_seq_one_letter_code
_entity_poly.pdbx_strand_id
1 'polypeptide(L)'
;MTENTETPRRSAVVTGSSRGIGRAVAEELARAGFDVCVNCSSERGLDEARAFAAALEADHGVRTLAVAANVADAAEAEGLVAAAHESFGRVDVLVNNAGITRDGLLARMKEEDFDAVIDVNLKGTFNCCKAAAQRMMKQRYGRIVNLSSVVGVAGNAGQANYAASKAGVIGLTKSLARELAARNITANAVAPGFIATDMTDALSEKQREAIVGRIASKRLGDPEDVAKLVRFLASEEAGYITGQVICIDGGMSL
;
A
#
# COMPACT_ATOMS: atom_id res chain seq x y z
N MET A 1 4.56 27.00 -34.11
CA MET A 1 4.49 26.78 -32.67
C MET A 1 4.22 25.29 -32.47
N THR A 2 5.22 24.50 -32.19
CA THR A 2 5.07 23.08 -31.89
C THR A 2 4.57 23.01 -30.45
N GLU A 3 3.28 22.68 -30.27
CA GLU A 3 2.78 22.29 -28.98
C GLU A 3 3.61 21.10 -28.49
N ASN A 4 4.40 21.35 -27.45
CA ASN A 4 5.15 20.31 -26.75
C ASN A 4 4.10 19.49 -25.97
N THR A 5 3.49 18.50 -26.61
CA THR A 5 2.59 17.55 -25.96
C THR A 5 3.43 16.60 -25.10
N GLU A 6 3.98 17.10 -23.99
CA GLU A 6 4.52 16.20 -22.98
C GLU A 6 3.40 15.25 -22.56
N THR A 7 3.64 13.97 -22.74
CA THR A 7 2.72 12.94 -22.24
C THR A 7 2.53 13.18 -20.74
N PRO A 8 1.29 13.37 -20.24
CA PRO A 8 1.07 13.70 -18.85
C PRO A 8 1.70 12.61 -17.96
N ARG A 9 2.49 13.03 -16.97
CA ARG A 9 3.13 12.11 -16.02
C ARG A 9 2.07 11.25 -15.36
N ARG A 10 2.41 10.01 -15.08
CA ARG A 10 1.56 9.12 -14.30
C ARG A 10 1.56 9.53 -12.85
N SER A 11 0.47 9.24 -12.18
CA SER A 11 0.31 9.58 -10.77
C SER A 11 -0.01 8.36 -9.91
N ALA A 12 0.42 8.42 -8.67
CA ALA A 12 0.23 7.38 -7.67
C ALA A 12 -0.37 7.96 -6.38
N VAL A 13 -1.32 7.23 -5.81
CA VAL A 13 -1.81 7.44 -4.45
C VAL A 13 -1.26 6.33 -3.57
N VAL A 14 -0.54 6.68 -2.50
CA VAL A 14 0.01 5.71 -1.54
C VAL A 14 -0.58 5.97 -0.17
N THR A 15 -1.43 5.05 0.33
CA THR A 15 -2.06 5.22 1.63
C THR A 15 -1.12 4.87 2.77
N GLY A 16 -1.16 5.66 3.88
CA GLY A 16 -0.28 5.47 5.02
C GLY A 16 1.20 5.62 4.68
N SER A 17 1.56 6.61 3.87
CA SER A 17 2.90 6.76 3.28
C SER A 17 3.81 7.75 4.01
N SER A 18 3.45 8.21 5.20
CA SER A 18 4.32 9.09 5.99
C SER A 18 5.54 8.36 6.59
N ARG A 19 5.49 7.03 6.75
CA ARG A 19 6.56 6.22 7.34
C ARG A 19 6.63 4.80 6.80
N GLY A 20 7.68 4.07 7.18
CA GLY A 20 7.85 2.64 6.95
C GLY A 20 7.77 2.25 5.47
N ILE A 21 7.11 1.13 5.17
CA ILE A 21 6.97 0.60 3.81
C ILE A 21 6.29 1.63 2.88
N GLY A 22 5.22 2.28 3.34
CA GLY A 22 4.51 3.26 2.53
C GLY A 22 5.38 4.43 2.10
N ARG A 23 6.27 4.91 2.99
CA ARG A 23 7.24 5.97 2.69
C ARG A 23 8.24 5.52 1.62
N ALA A 24 8.83 4.33 1.78
CA ALA A 24 9.75 3.77 0.80
C ALA A 24 9.09 3.55 -0.57
N VAL A 25 7.82 3.11 -0.58
CA VAL A 25 7.03 2.97 -1.81
C VAL A 25 6.79 4.32 -2.49
N ALA A 26 6.41 5.36 -1.74
CA ALA A 26 6.19 6.70 -2.27
C ALA A 26 7.48 7.27 -2.87
N GLU A 27 8.61 7.10 -2.20
CA GLU A 27 9.93 7.52 -2.67
C GLU A 27 10.36 6.78 -3.94
N GLU A 28 10.19 5.45 -3.99
CA GLU A 28 10.57 4.65 -5.15
C GLU A 28 9.70 4.97 -6.39
N LEU A 29 8.41 5.30 -6.19
CA LEU A 29 7.52 5.75 -7.25
C LEU A 29 7.90 7.16 -7.74
N ALA A 30 8.23 8.09 -6.84
CA ALA A 30 8.73 9.41 -7.20
C ALA A 30 10.03 9.33 -8.00
N ARG A 31 10.99 8.49 -7.56
CA ARG A 31 12.24 8.20 -8.29
C ARG A 31 11.98 7.64 -9.69
N ALA A 32 10.90 6.89 -9.87
CA ALA A 32 10.47 6.37 -11.16
C ALA A 32 9.69 7.38 -12.02
N GLY A 33 9.54 8.64 -11.56
CA GLY A 33 8.91 9.73 -12.29
C GLY A 33 7.40 9.85 -12.15
N PHE A 34 6.79 9.17 -11.17
CA PHE A 34 5.37 9.34 -10.86
C PHE A 34 5.14 10.60 -10.03
N ASP A 35 4.07 11.33 -10.31
CA ASP A 35 3.52 12.30 -9.38
C ASP A 35 2.91 11.54 -8.19
N VAL A 36 3.15 11.97 -6.94
CA VAL A 36 2.83 11.15 -5.77
C VAL A 36 1.92 11.89 -4.78
N CYS A 37 0.79 11.27 -4.47
CA CYS A 37 -0.04 11.67 -3.34
C CYS A 37 0.36 10.87 -2.10
N VAL A 38 0.90 11.58 -1.11
CA VAL A 38 1.28 11.08 0.22
C VAL A 38 0.06 11.18 1.14
N ASN A 39 -0.29 10.11 1.83
CA ASN A 39 -1.39 10.11 2.78
C ASN A 39 -0.93 9.82 4.20
N CYS A 40 -1.45 10.57 5.14
CA CYS A 40 -1.44 10.29 6.58
C CYS A 40 -2.88 10.13 7.10
N SER A 41 -3.06 9.46 8.25
CA SER A 41 -4.39 9.09 8.74
C SER A 41 -5.17 10.24 9.41
N SER A 42 -4.53 11.37 9.70
CA SER A 42 -5.16 12.50 10.41
C SER A 42 -4.36 13.78 10.26
N GLU A 43 -4.97 14.92 10.55
CA GLU A 43 -4.35 16.24 10.57
C GLU A 43 -3.06 16.32 11.41
N ARG A 44 -2.95 15.52 12.46
CA ARG A 44 -1.74 15.50 13.31
C ARG A 44 -0.47 15.06 12.56
N GLY A 45 -0.62 14.24 11.54
CA GLY A 45 0.51 13.77 10.71
C GLY A 45 0.72 14.58 9.44
N LEU A 46 -0.11 15.62 9.20
CA LEU A 46 -0.12 16.31 7.92
C LEU A 46 1.15 17.13 7.68
N ASP A 47 1.71 17.75 8.71
CA ASP A 47 2.93 18.55 8.56
C ASP A 47 4.15 17.66 8.20
N GLU A 48 4.26 16.48 8.82
CA GLU A 48 5.28 15.49 8.46
C GLU A 48 5.07 14.97 7.02
N ALA A 49 3.82 14.69 6.65
CA ALA A 49 3.47 14.26 5.29
C ALA A 49 3.79 15.35 4.25
N ARG A 50 3.53 16.63 4.55
CA ARG A 50 3.88 17.77 3.70
C ARG A 50 5.39 17.94 3.55
N ALA A 51 6.13 17.83 4.64
CA ALA A 51 7.59 17.91 4.60
C ALA A 51 8.19 16.79 3.74
N PHE A 52 7.67 15.58 3.86
CA PHE A 52 8.08 14.44 3.04
C PHE A 52 7.70 14.65 1.57
N ALA A 53 6.48 15.10 1.27
CA ALA A 53 6.04 15.41 -0.09
C ALA A 53 6.95 16.46 -0.74
N ALA A 54 7.29 17.54 -0.02
CA ALA A 54 8.20 18.57 -0.50
C ALA A 54 9.61 18.04 -0.78
N ALA A 55 10.12 17.11 0.04
CA ALA A 55 11.40 16.45 -0.20
C ALA A 55 11.36 15.61 -1.49
N LEU A 56 10.29 14.81 -1.71
CA LEU A 56 10.13 14.04 -2.95
C LEU A 56 10.12 14.95 -4.19
N GLU A 57 9.46 16.10 -4.10
CA GLU A 57 9.42 17.08 -5.20
C GLU A 57 10.80 17.65 -5.49
N ALA A 58 11.55 18.03 -4.44
CA ALA A 58 12.90 18.59 -4.57
C ALA A 58 13.90 17.58 -5.12
N ASP A 59 13.84 16.32 -4.65
CA ASP A 59 14.82 15.28 -4.99
C ASP A 59 14.57 14.63 -6.36
N HIS A 60 13.31 14.58 -6.80
CA HIS A 60 12.92 13.80 -7.99
C HIS A 60 12.24 14.65 -9.08
N GLY A 61 11.93 15.91 -8.83
CA GLY A 61 11.33 16.82 -9.80
C GLY A 61 9.92 16.41 -10.25
N VAL A 62 9.19 15.66 -9.40
CA VAL A 62 7.79 15.24 -9.61
C VAL A 62 6.85 16.19 -8.88
N ARG A 63 5.56 16.20 -9.24
CA ARG A 63 4.54 16.90 -8.44
C ARG A 63 4.16 16.03 -7.26
N THR A 64 3.89 16.66 -6.13
CA THR A 64 3.47 15.95 -4.92
C THR A 64 2.25 16.61 -4.29
N LEU A 65 1.53 15.82 -3.50
CA LEU A 65 0.38 16.25 -2.71
C LEU A 65 0.38 15.50 -1.38
N ALA A 66 0.16 16.19 -0.27
CA ALA A 66 -0.04 15.56 1.04
C ALA A 66 -1.50 15.72 1.47
N VAL A 67 -2.15 14.62 1.85
CA VAL A 67 -3.56 14.58 2.25
C VAL A 67 -3.72 13.80 3.56
N ALA A 68 -4.37 14.43 4.54
CA ALA A 68 -4.85 13.75 5.74
C ALA A 68 -6.21 13.09 5.41
N ALA A 69 -6.29 11.77 5.54
CA ALA A 69 -7.52 11.01 5.33
C ALA A 69 -7.46 9.68 6.07
N ASN A 70 -8.50 9.39 6.86
CA ASN A 70 -8.71 8.08 7.45
C ASN A 70 -9.37 7.16 6.42
N VAL A 71 -8.63 6.20 5.89
CA VAL A 71 -9.14 5.27 4.86
C VAL A 71 -10.31 4.41 5.32
N ALA A 72 -10.50 4.22 6.64
CA ALA A 72 -11.66 3.51 7.19
C ALA A 72 -12.98 4.27 6.98
N ASP A 73 -12.93 5.60 6.83
CA ASP A 73 -14.05 6.43 6.44
C ASP A 73 -14.18 6.49 4.91
N ALA A 74 -15.36 6.16 4.39
CA ALA A 74 -15.59 6.07 2.96
C ALA A 74 -15.55 7.45 2.25
N ALA A 75 -15.99 8.51 2.94
CA ALA A 75 -15.98 9.87 2.38
C ALA A 75 -14.56 10.43 2.34
N GLU A 76 -13.78 10.20 3.40
CA GLU A 76 -12.37 10.62 3.44
C GLU A 76 -11.52 9.85 2.41
N ALA A 77 -11.74 8.55 2.25
CA ALA A 77 -11.07 7.74 1.21
C ALA A 77 -11.41 8.22 -0.22
N GLU A 78 -12.68 8.56 -0.48
CA GLU A 78 -13.09 9.17 -1.75
C GLU A 78 -12.43 10.53 -1.94
N GLY A 79 -12.42 11.39 -0.89
CA GLY A 79 -11.78 12.70 -0.90
C GLY A 79 -10.29 12.64 -1.20
N LEU A 80 -9.57 11.66 -0.62
CA LEU A 80 -8.15 11.42 -0.90
C LEU A 80 -7.88 11.17 -2.39
N VAL A 81 -8.64 10.26 -2.98
CA VAL A 81 -8.47 9.89 -4.40
C VAL A 81 -8.94 11.03 -5.32
N ALA A 82 -9.99 11.76 -4.92
CA ALA A 82 -10.47 12.94 -5.63
C ALA A 82 -9.41 14.04 -5.67
N ALA A 83 -8.83 14.38 -4.52
CA ALA A 83 -7.79 15.40 -4.41
C ALA A 83 -6.56 15.07 -5.30
N ALA A 84 -6.13 13.80 -5.31
CA ALA A 84 -5.07 13.36 -6.20
C ALA A 84 -5.45 13.50 -7.69
N HIS A 85 -6.68 13.13 -8.05
CA HIS A 85 -7.18 13.27 -9.42
C HIS A 85 -7.28 14.75 -9.84
N GLU A 86 -7.75 15.62 -8.98
CA GLU A 86 -7.85 17.07 -9.24
C GLU A 86 -6.46 17.71 -9.40
N SER A 87 -5.50 17.33 -8.55
CA SER A 87 -4.14 17.87 -8.58
C SER A 87 -3.35 17.42 -9.80
N PHE A 88 -3.44 16.13 -10.15
CA PHE A 88 -2.60 15.52 -11.18
C PHE A 88 -3.31 15.30 -12.52
N GLY A 89 -4.64 15.42 -12.56
CA GLY A 89 -5.46 15.17 -13.74
C GLY A 89 -5.76 13.68 -13.99
N ARG A 90 -5.16 12.79 -13.21
CA ARG A 90 -5.29 11.34 -13.35
C ARG A 90 -4.92 10.60 -12.06
N VAL A 91 -5.32 9.33 -11.95
CA VAL A 91 -4.85 8.40 -10.91
C VAL A 91 -4.52 7.07 -11.60
N ASP A 92 -3.24 6.79 -11.77
CA ASP A 92 -2.77 5.59 -12.49
C ASP A 92 -2.45 4.43 -11.58
N VAL A 93 -1.95 4.75 -10.39
CA VAL A 93 -1.52 3.77 -9.40
C VAL A 93 -2.22 4.04 -8.08
N LEU A 94 -2.77 3.00 -7.49
CA LEU A 94 -3.22 3.00 -6.10
C LEU A 94 -2.43 1.95 -5.32
N VAL A 95 -1.73 2.38 -4.28
CA VAL A 95 -1.07 1.48 -3.33
C VAL A 95 -1.77 1.55 -1.99
N ASN A 96 -2.50 0.51 -1.65
CA ASN A 96 -3.17 0.36 -0.36
C ASN A 96 -2.18 -0.23 0.64
N ASN A 97 -1.48 0.65 1.37
CA ASN A 97 -0.50 0.28 2.38
C ASN A 97 -0.99 0.58 3.81
N ALA A 98 -1.89 1.53 4.00
CA ALA A 98 -2.42 1.87 5.33
C ALA A 98 -2.90 0.63 6.08
N GLY A 99 -2.45 0.49 7.33
CA GLY A 99 -2.82 -0.65 8.15
C GLY A 99 -2.35 -0.51 9.58
N ILE A 100 -3.02 -1.22 10.46
CA ILE A 100 -2.73 -1.31 11.89
C ILE A 100 -2.72 -2.75 12.37
N THR A 101 -2.09 -3.00 13.51
CA THR A 101 -2.20 -4.25 14.27
C THR A 101 -2.78 -3.97 15.66
N ARG A 102 -3.50 -4.96 16.19
CA ARG A 102 -3.97 -5.02 17.58
C ARG A 102 -3.86 -6.47 18.00
N ASP A 103 -2.64 -6.86 18.39
CA ASP A 103 -2.30 -8.24 18.65
C ASP A 103 -2.84 -8.69 20.02
N GLY A 104 -3.37 -9.91 20.07
CA GLY A 104 -3.93 -10.51 21.28
C GLY A 104 -4.36 -11.95 21.01
N LEU A 105 -4.24 -12.81 22.02
CA LEU A 105 -4.76 -14.18 21.92
C LEU A 105 -6.29 -14.14 21.69
N LEU A 106 -6.81 -14.99 20.83
CA LEU A 106 -8.22 -15.03 20.43
C LEU A 106 -9.19 -14.96 21.62
N ALA A 107 -8.94 -15.75 22.67
CA ALA A 107 -9.79 -15.79 23.86
C ALA A 107 -9.79 -14.51 24.70
N ARG A 108 -8.89 -13.56 24.43
CA ARG A 108 -8.75 -12.26 25.14
C ARG A 108 -8.86 -11.08 24.21
N MET A 109 -9.01 -11.32 22.89
CA MET A 109 -9.15 -10.26 21.90
C MET A 109 -10.48 -9.52 22.09
N LYS A 110 -10.44 -8.22 22.17
CA LYS A 110 -11.64 -7.41 22.27
C LYS A 110 -12.26 -7.20 20.90
N GLU A 111 -13.59 -7.07 20.87
CA GLU A 111 -14.34 -6.78 19.64
C GLU A 111 -13.87 -5.48 19.00
N GLU A 112 -13.61 -4.45 19.81
CA GLU A 112 -13.14 -3.16 19.32
C GLU A 112 -11.75 -3.25 18.65
N ASP A 113 -10.87 -4.13 19.14
CA ASP A 113 -9.55 -4.36 18.52
C ASP A 113 -9.69 -5.14 17.19
N PHE A 114 -10.64 -6.06 17.12
CA PHE A 114 -10.95 -6.78 15.90
C PHE A 114 -11.53 -5.82 14.85
N ASP A 115 -12.55 -5.05 15.20
CA ASP A 115 -13.23 -4.11 14.32
C ASP A 115 -12.29 -3.03 13.80
N ALA A 116 -11.48 -2.44 14.68
CA ALA A 116 -10.51 -1.42 14.27
C ALA A 116 -9.54 -1.93 13.20
N VAL A 117 -9.07 -3.18 13.33
CA VAL A 117 -8.16 -3.79 12.35
C VAL A 117 -8.88 -4.09 11.02
N ILE A 118 -10.09 -4.60 11.07
CA ILE A 118 -10.91 -4.84 9.87
C ILE A 118 -11.24 -3.53 9.17
N ASP A 119 -11.67 -2.51 9.91
CA ASP A 119 -12.06 -1.21 9.35
C ASP A 119 -10.90 -0.54 8.62
N VAL A 120 -9.71 -0.50 9.22
CA VAL A 120 -8.57 0.15 8.58
C VAL A 120 -8.00 -0.72 7.45
N ASN A 121 -7.67 -1.99 7.73
CA ASN A 121 -6.89 -2.80 6.81
C ASN A 121 -7.70 -3.32 5.62
N LEU A 122 -8.95 -3.75 5.85
CA LEU A 122 -9.78 -4.37 4.81
C LEU A 122 -10.78 -3.39 4.22
N LYS A 123 -11.62 -2.78 5.05
CA LYS A 123 -12.63 -1.81 4.60
C LYS A 123 -11.97 -0.56 4.02
N GLY A 124 -10.88 -0.08 4.63
CA GLY A 124 -10.10 1.04 4.08
C GLY A 124 -9.51 0.72 2.71
N THR A 125 -8.94 -0.47 2.52
CA THR A 125 -8.50 -0.94 1.20
C THR A 125 -9.66 -0.98 0.19
N PHE A 126 -10.82 -1.50 0.59
CA PHE A 126 -12.02 -1.52 -0.26
C PHE A 126 -12.47 -0.10 -0.63
N ASN A 127 -12.54 0.84 0.32
CA ASN A 127 -12.96 2.23 0.08
C ASN A 127 -12.06 2.91 -0.97
N CYS A 128 -10.74 2.82 -0.78
CA CYS A 128 -9.77 3.41 -1.72
C CYS A 128 -9.83 2.73 -3.10
N CYS A 129 -9.96 1.40 -3.15
CA CYS A 129 -10.13 0.67 -4.42
C CYS A 129 -11.39 1.11 -5.16
N LYS A 130 -12.52 1.27 -4.47
CA LYS A 130 -13.78 1.73 -5.06
C LYS A 130 -13.64 3.13 -5.66
N ALA A 131 -13.02 4.06 -4.93
CA ALA A 131 -12.78 5.43 -5.37
C ALA A 131 -11.86 5.48 -6.60
N ALA A 132 -10.76 4.74 -6.58
CA ALA A 132 -9.80 4.71 -7.69
C ALA A 132 -10.35 3.98 -8.92
N ALA A 133 -11.03 2.85 -8.74
CA ALA A 133 -11.58 2.06 -9.84
C ALA A 133 -12.52 2.87 -10.73
N GLN A 134 -13.35 3.73 -10.16
CA GLN A 134 -14.28 4.59 -10.94
C GLN A 134 -13.53 5.52 -11.91
N ARG A 135 -12.37 6.03 -11.50
CA ARG A 135 -11.51 6.92 -12.31
C ARG A 135 -10.69 6.11 -13.31
N MET A 136 -10.06 5.03 -12.85
CA MET A 136 -9.25 4.14 -13.68
C MET A 136 -10.05 3.50 -14.81
N MET A 137 -11.32 3.12 -14.57
CA MET A 137 -12.21 2.60 -15.62
C MET A 137 -12.48 3.62 -16.73
N LYS A 138 -12.65 4.90 -16.39
CA LYS A 138 -12.81 5.99 -17.38
C LYS A 138 -11.51 6.23 -18.15
N GLN A 139 -10.36 6.17 -17.47
CA GLN A 139 -9.03 6.31 -18.06
C GLN A 139 -8.64 5.11 -18.93
N ARG A 140 -9.29 3.94 -18.75
CA ARG A 140 -8.91 2.63 -19.35
C ARG A 140 -7.46 2.24 -19.02
N TYR A 141 -7.03 2.58 -17.83
CA TYR A 141 -5.71 2.26 -17.28
C TYR A 141 -5.74 2.34 -15.75
N GLY A 142 -5.08 1.40 -15.10
CA GLY A 142 -4.86 1.43 -13.66
C GLY A 142 -3.97 0.30 -13.17
N ARG A 143 -3.30 0.55 -12.05
CA ARG A 143 -2.48 -0.42 -11.31
C ARG A 143 -2.85 -0.34 -9.83
N ILE A 144 -3.46 -1.38 -9.31
CA ILE A 144 -3.84 -1.49 -7.90
C ILE A 144 -2.90 -2.48 -7.23
N VAL A 145 -2.17 -2.03 -6.23
CA VAL A 145 -1.27 -2.85 -5.42
C VAL A 145 -1.72 -2.80 -3.96
N ASN A 146 -2.17 -3.93 -3.44
CA ASN A 146 -2.67 -4.04 -2.08
C ASN A 146 -1.64 -4.71 -1.18
N LEU A 147 -1.22 -4.03 -0.10
CA LEU A 147 -0.31 -4.62 0.88
C LEU A 147 -1.09 -5.59 1.79
N SER A 148 -0.89 -6.89 1.53
CA SER A 148 -1.29 -7.98 2.41
C SER A 148 -0.17 -8.25 3.44
N SER A 149 0.08 -9.49 3.77
CA SER A 149 1.14 -9.99 4.64
C SER A 149 1.26 -11.50 4.49
N VAL A 150 2.43 -12.06 4.81
CA VAL A 150 2.58 -13.51 5.02
C VAL A 150 1.63 -14.03 6.11
N VAL A 151 1.27 -13.18 7.08
CA VAL A 151 0.26 -13.49 8.12
C VAL A 151 -1.13 -13.66 7.50
N GLY A 152 -1.46 -12.95 6.43
CA GLY A 152 -2.71 -13.15 5.69
C GLY A 152 -2.71 -14.42 4.84
N VAL A 153 -1.53 -14.98 4.53
CA VAL A 153 -1.37 -16.22 3.76
C VAL A 153 -1.37 -17.44 4.68
N ALA A 154 -0.58 -17.40 5.77
CA ALA A 154 -0.31 -18.55 6.62
C ALA A 154 -0.96 -18.49 8.01
N GLY A 155 -1.46 -17.31 8.42
CA GLY A 155 -1.89 -17.07 9.80
C GLY A 155 -0.73 -16.84 10.75
N ASN A 156 -1.03 -16.31 11.94
CA ASN A 156 -0.08 -16.20 13.06
C ASN A 156 -0.85 -16.19 14.38
N ALA A 157 -0.32 -16.89 15.39
CA ALA A 157 -0.91 -16.89 16.73
C ALA A 157 -0.92 -15.48 17.32
N GLY A 158 -2.05 -15.08 17.93
CA GLY A 158 -2.23 -13.74 18.50
C GLY A 158 -2.59 -12.65 17.48
N GLN A 159 -2.79 -12.99 16.21
CA GLN A 159 -3.10 -12.04 15.13
C GLN A 159 -4.34 -12.44 14.32
N ALA A 160 -5.36 -13.00 14.97
CA ALA A 160 -6.55 -13.49 14.28
C ALA A 160 -7.26 -12.38 13.47
N ASN A 161 -7.40 -11.16 14.04
CA ASN A 161 -7.94 -9.98 13.38
C ASN A 161 -7.08 -9.53 12.18
N TYR A 162 -5.77 -9.43 12.38
CA TYR A 162 -4.83 -9.02 11.34
C TYR A 162 -4.78 -10.04 10.21
N ALA A 163 -4.67 -11.34 10.53
CA ALA A 163 -4.70 -12.43 9.56
C ALA A 163 -6.00 -12.40 8.74
N ALA A 164 -7.15 -12.26 9.39
CA ALA A 164 -8.45 -12.16 8.71
C ALA A 164 -8.49 -10.95 7.77
N SER A 165 -8.03 -9.78 8.23
CA SER A 165 -8.01 -8.57 7.41
C SER A 165 -7.12 -8.74 6.16
N LYS A 166 -5.91 -9.28 6.33
CA LYS A 166 -4.93 -9.44 5.24
C LYS A 166 -5.29 -10.58 4.29
N ALA A 167 -5.95 -11.64 4.77
CA ALA A 167 -6.57 -12.66 3.92
C ALA A 167 -7.75 -12.09 3.13
N GLY A 168 -8.58 -11.25 3.76
CA GLY A 168 -9.67 -10.53 3.09
C GLY A 168 -9.16 -9.63 1.95
N VAL A 169 -8.04 -8.93 2.15
CA VAL A 169 -7.38 -8.14 1.10
C VAL A 169 -6.97 -9.00 -0.09
N ILE A 170 -6.50 -10.23 0.14
CA ILE A 170 -6.17 -11.18 -0.94
C ILE A 170 -7.43 -11.55 -1.74
N GLY A 171 -8.53 -11.87 -1.07
CA GLY A 171 -9.81 -12.17 -1.71
C GLY A 171 -10.35 -10.99 -2.53
N LEU A 172 -10.34 -9.78 -1.94
CA LEU A 172 -10.71 -8.54 -2.59
C LEU A 172 -9.86 -8.30 -3.86
N THR A 173 -8.55 -8.45 -3.78
CA THR A 173 -7.62 -8.27 -4.91
C THR A 173 -7.97 -9.18 -6.09
N LYS A 174 -8.24 -10.46 -5.82
CA LYS A 174 -8.61 -11.42 -6.86
C LYS A 174 -9.95 -11.09 -7.53
N SER A 175 -10.91 -10.57 -6.78
CA SER A 175 -12.19 -10.11 -7.32
C SER A 175 -12.02 -8.88 -8.22
N LEU A 176 -11.27 -7.87 -7.75
CA LEU A 176 -10.96 -6.67 -8.53
C LEU A 176 -10.21 -7.00 -9.82
N ALA A 177 -9.25 -7.92 -9.77
CA ALA A 177 -8.51 -8.34 -10.94
C ALA A 177 -9.44 -8.90 -12.04
N ARG A 178 -10.43 -9.71 -11.68
CA ARG A 178 -11.42 -10.27 -12.63
C ARG A 178 -12.35 -9.21 -13.18
N GLU A 179 -12.82 -8.30 -12.33
CA GLU A 179 -13.79 -7.27 -12.69
C GLU A 179 -13.18 -6.19 -13.59
N LEU A 180 -11.92 -5.81 -13.36
CA LEU A 180 -11.32 -4.63 -13.96
C LEU A 180 -10.36 -4.94 -15.14
N ALA A 181 -9.97 -6.19 -15.35
CA ALA A 181 -8.97 -6.57 -16.36
C ALA A 181 -9.32 -6.11 -17.78
N ALA A 182 -10.60 -6.18 -18.18
CA ALA A 182 -11.07 -5.74 -19.50
C ALA A 182 -10.90 -4.21 -19.75
N ARG A 183 -10.58 -3.46 -18.68
CA ARG A 183 -10.31 -2.01 -18.74
C ARG A 183 -8.82 -1.68 -18.66
N ASN A 184 -7.92 -2.66 -18.86
CA ASN A 184 -6.48 -2.49 -18.72
C ASN A 184 -6.08 -2.05 -17.28
N ILE A 185 -6.79 -2.58 -16.29
CA ILE A 185 -6.50 -2.35 -14.89
C ILE A 185 -6.06 -3.67 -14.28
N THR A 186 -4.89 -3.69 -13.65
CA THR A 186 -4.41 -4.83 -12.88
C THR A 186 -4.60 -4.60 -11.39
N ALA A 187 -4.84 -5.67 -10.64
CA ALA A 187 -4.89 -5.64 -9.19
C ALA A 187 -4.09 -6.82 -8.63
N ASN A 188 -3.07 -6.54 -7.82
CA ASN A 188 -2.20 -7.55 -7.23
C ASN A 188 -2.02 -7.29 -5.72
N ALA A 189 -1.81 -8.36 -4.97
CA ALA A 189 -1.45 -8.31 -3.56
C ALA A 189 0.04 -8.58 -3.39
N VAL A 190 0.70 -7.75 -2.61
CA VAL A 190 2.07 -7.99 -2.12
C VAL A 190 1.95 -8.43 -0.66
N ALA A 191 2.59 -9.53 -0.31
CA ALA A 191 2.58 -10.11 1.03
C ALA A 191 4.00 -10.04 1.63
N PRO A 192 4.36 -8.93 2.31
CA PRO A 192 5.65 -8.83 2.99
C PRO A 192 5.76 -9.84 4.14
N GLY A 193 6.98 -10.32 4.36
CA GLY A 193 7.40 -10.99 5.58
C GLY A 193 7.73 -9.98 6.68
N PHE A 194 8.76 -10.28 7.47
CA PHE A 194 9.27 -9.33 8.47
C PHE A 194 10.19 -8.31 7.82
N ILE A 195 9.75 -7.06 7.83
CA ILE A 195 10.45 -5.90 7.24
C ILE A 195 10.97 -5.01 8.38
N ALA A 196 12.22 -4.57 8.28
CA ALA A 196 12.84 -3.65 9.22
C ALA A 196 12.14 -2.28 9.16
N THR A 197 11.39 -1.96 10.20
CA THR A 197 10.64 -0.71 10.36
C THR A 197 10.58 -0.37 11.85
N ASP A 198 10.14 0.82 12.23
CA ASP A 198 9.92 1.23 13.63
C ASP A 198 9.14 0.16 14.44
N MET A 199 8.27 -0.59 13.78
CA MET A 199 7.49 -1.66 14.41
C MET A 199 8.36 -2.86 14.80
N THR A 200 9.39 -3.16 14.03
CA THR A 200 10.34 -4.27 14.30
C THR A 200 11.51 -3.83 15.18
N ASP A 201 11.78 -2.54 15.28
CA ASP A 201 12.84 -1.99 16.15
C ASP A 201 12.49 -2.13 17.64
N ALA A 202 11.20 -2.26 17.97
CA ALA A 202 10.73 -2.55 19.32
C ALA A 202 10.97 -4.00 19.78
N LEU A 203 11.44 -4.90 18.88
CA LEU A 203 11.70 -6.30 19.20
C LEU A 203 13.01 -6.46 19.98
N SER A 204 12.99 -7.31 21.02
CA SER A 204 14.23 -7.71 21.70
C SER A 204 15.14 -8.52 20.76
N GLU A 205 16.44 -8.50 21.03
CA GLU A 205 17.45 -9.27 20.27
C GLU A 205 17.06 -10.75 20.11
N LYS A 206 16.63 -11.39 21.19
CA LYS A 206 16.17 -12.78 21.19
C LYS A 206 14.96 -13.02 20.25
N GLN A 207 14.01 -12.07 20.21
CA GLN A 207 12.87 -12.15 19.30
C GLN A 207 13.32 -11.98 17.84
N ARG A 208 14.24 -11.03 17.61
CA ARG A 208 14.82 -10.79 16.30
C ARG A 208 15.56 -12.01 15.75
N GLU A 209 16.42 -12.62 16.57
CA GLU A 209 17.12 -13.87 16.22
C GLU A 209 16.15 -15.02 15.90
N ALA A 210 15.10 -15.19 16.71
CA ALA A 210 14.09 -16.21 16.49
C ALA A 210 13.33 -16.01 15.15
N ILE A 211 13.03 -14.76 14.78
CA ILE A 211 12.41 -14.41 13.51
C ILE A 211 13.38 -14.68 12.36
N VAL A 212 14.60 -14.17 12.43
CA VAL A 212 15.64 -14.36 11.39
C VAL A 212 15.96 -15.84 11.21
N GLY A 213 15.93 -16.63 12.29
CA GLY A 213 16.09 -18.08 12.22
C GLY A 213 15.08 -18.79 11.30
N ARG A 214 13.86 -18.24 11.19
CA ARG A 214 12.78 -18.78 10.34
C ARG A 214 12.83 -18.29 8.90
N ILE A 215 13.58 -17.22 8.61
CA ILE A 215 13.71 -16.65 7.26
C ILE A 215 14.84 -17.40 6.53
N ALA A 216 14.56 -17.95 5.34
CA ALA A 216 15.55 -18.70 4.57
C ALA A 216 16.77 -17.83 4.18
N SER A 217 16.54 -16.56 3.83
CA SER A 217 17.60 -15.58 3.49
C SER A 217 18.38 -15.05 4.69
N LYS A 218 18.04 -15.46 5.94
CA LYS A 218 18.73 -15.12 7.19
C LYS A 218 18.88 -13.62 7.47
N ARG A 219 17.99 -12.81 6.96
CA ARG A 219 17.88 -11.38 7.27
C ARG A 219 16.41 -10.95 7.27
N LEU A 220 16.13 -9.84 7.95
CA LEU A 220 14.88 -9.11 7.73
C LEU A 220 14.91 -8.50 6.32
N GLY A 221 13.74 -8.28 5.73
CA GLY A 221 13.63 -7.47 4.54
C GLY A 221 13.74 -5.98 4.88
N ASP A 222 14.12 -5.17 3.90
CA ASP A 222 14.11 -3.72 3.99
C ASP A 222 12.84 -3.15 3.33
N PRO A 223 12.32 -1.99 3.76
CA PRO A 223 11.19 -1.34 3.10
C PRO A 223 11.38 -1.18 1.59
N GLU A 224 12.62 -0.94 1.14
CA GLU A 224 13.03 -0.81 -0.25
C GLU A 224 12.87 -2.12 -1.04
N ASP A 225 13.01 -3.29 -0.40
CA ASP A 225 12.76 -4.57 -1.04
C ASP A 225 11.29 -4.64 -1.49
N VAL A 226 10.36 -4.20 -0.62
CA VAL A 226 8.92 -4.12 -0.93
C VAL A 226 8.65 -3.05 -1.98
N ALA A 227 9.24 -1.87 -1.83
CA ALA A 227 9.03 -0.73 -2.71
C ALA A 227 9.40 -1.03 -4.17
N LYS A 228 10.51 -1.73 -4.41
CA LYS A 228 10.95 -2.16 -5.75
C LYS A 228 9.94 -3.09 -6.42
N LEU A 229 9.36 -4.04 -5.67
CA LEU A 229 8.31 -4.92 -6.19
C LEU A 229 7.04 -4.12 -6.53
N VAL A 230 6.64 -3.20 -5.64
CA VAL A 230 5.48 -2.34 -5.87
C VAL A 230 5.69 -1.48 -7.11
N ARG A 231 6.87 -0.88 -7.30
CA ARG A 231 7.21 -0.10 -8.50
C ARG A 231 7.11 -0.95 -9.78
N PHE A 232 7.62 -2.19 -9.75
CA PHE A 232 7.48 -3.10 -10.87
C PHE A 232 6.01 -3.38 -11.19
N LEU A 233 5.18 -3.71 -10.19
CA LEU A 233 3.74 -3.96 -10.38
C LEU A 233 2.97 -2.71 -10.83
N ALA A 234 3.45 -1.51 -10.52
CA ALA A 234 2.92 -0.23 -10.97
C ALA A 234 3.30 0.13 -12.41
N SER A 235 4.27 -0.56 -13.00
CA SER A 235 4.78 -0.29 -14.35
C SER A 235 3.91 -0.88 -15.46
N GLU A 236 4.21 -0.52 -16.71
CA GLU A 236 3.60 -1.14 -17.89
C GLU A 236 4.06 -2.58 -18.09
N GLU A 237 5.30 -2.88 -17.70
CA GLU A 237 5.90 -4.21 -17.83
C GLU A 237 5.10 -5.29 -17.09
N ALA A 238 4.43 -4.92 -15.99
CA ALA A 238 3.56 -5.80 -15.23
C ALA A 238 2.12 -5.88 -15.77
N GLY A 239 1.85 -5.36 -16.98
CA GLY A 239 0.50 -5.24 -17.52
C GLY A 239 -0.27 -6.55 -17.71
N TYR A 240 0.43 -7.69 -17.73
CA TYR A 240 -0.20 -9.02 -17.82
C TYR A 240 -0.23 -9.77 -16.48
N ILE A 241 0.25 -9.15 -15.40
CA ILE A 241 0.23 -9.69 -14.05
C ILE A 241 -0.97 -9.11 -13.31
N THR A 242 -1.99 -9.94 -13.04
CA THR A 242 -3.18 -9.52 -12.29
C THR A 242 -3.75 -10.67 -11.46
N GLY A 243 -4.34 -10.36 -10.31
CA GLY A 243 -4.92 -11.34 -9.38
C GLY A 243 -3.89 -12.14 -8.60
N GLN A 244 -2.61 -11.76 -8.65
CA GLN A 244 -1.54 -12.50 -8.00
C GLN A 244 -1.37 -12.08 -6.54
N VAL A 245 -0.84 -13.02 -5.75
CA VAL A 245 -0.36 -12.79 -4.39
C VAL A 245 1.13 -13.09 -4.39
N ILE A 246 1.94 -12.06 -4.24
CA ILE A 246 3.40 -12.21 -4.33
C ILE A 246 3.99 -11.99 -2.95
N CYS A 247 4.53 -13.07 -2.37
CA CYS A 247 5.27 -12.99 -1.11
C CYS A 247 6.64 -12.35 -1.35
N ILE A 248 7.01 -11.43 -0.46
CA ILE A 248 8.34 -10.84 -0.40
C ILE A 248 8.84 -10.96 1.04
N ASP A 249 9.37 -12.13 1.37
CA ASP A 249 9.54 -12.58 2.73
C ASP A 249 10.87 -13.33 2.99
N GLY A 250 11.76 -13.32 2.03
CA GLY A 250 13.05 -14.02 2.12
C GLY A 250 12.91 -15.55 2.25
N GLY A 251 11.80 -16.11 1.80
CA GLY A 251 11.51 -17.54 1.88
C GLY A 251 10.99 -17.98 3.25
N MET A 252 10.35 -17.10 4.01
CA MET A 252 9.77 -17.40 5.31
C MET A 252 8.53 -18.29 5.22
N SER A 253 7.78 -18.18 4.13
CA SER A 253 6.52 -18.91 3.90
C SER A 253 6.67 -20.18 3.06
N LEU A 254 7.91 -20.63 2.83
CA LEU A 254 8.22 -21.89 2.14
C LEU A 254 8.01 -23.10 3.03
#